data_61baa9a9c671039d7790d186d60b1776
#
_entry.id   61baa9a9c671039d7790d186d60b1776
#
_cell.length_a   1.000
_cell.length_b   1.000
_cell.length_c   1.000
_cell.angle_alpha   90.00
_cell.angle_beta   90.00
_cell.angle_gamma   90.00
#
_symmetry.space_group_name_H-M   'P 1'
#
loop_
_entity.id
_entity.type
_entity.pdbx_description
1 polymer ?
#
loop_
_entity_poly.entity_id
_entity_poly.type
_entity_poly.pdbx_seq_one_letter_code
_entity_poly.pdbx_strand_id
1 'polypeptide(L)'
;SVVRLGHVVLNVSDFRASERWYKDRFGFITSDEIQVAPEFAIGAFMRCDRGDTPTDHHTLFLLQGPKGPGFNHAAYEVADLDDLMRGHQRLKDAGRDAEWGVGRHILGSQVFDYWRDPWGHTLEHWTDGDLFTTADGSNISNLQELLGVQWGPQMPATMG
;
A
#
# COMPACT_ATOMS: atom_id res chain seq x y z
N SER A 1 3.72 10.78 15.37
CA SER A 1 2.50 11.50 14.99
C SER A 1 2.26 11.39 13.49
N VAL A 2 0.99 11.35 13.10
CA VAL A 2 0.61 11.27 11.69
C VAL A 2 0.92 12.59 10.99
N VAL A 3 1.62 12.50 9.86
CA VAL A 3 1.96 13.64 9.00
C VAL A 3 0.84 13.90 7.99
N ARG A 4 0.34 12.84 7.34
CA ARG A 4 -0.71 12.92 6.31
C ARG A 4 -1.34 11.56 6.03
N LEU A 5 -2.50 11.56 5.38
CA LEU A 5 -3.03 10.38 4.71
C LEU A 5 -2.21 10.17 3.42
N GLY A 6 -1.47 9.08 3.34
CA GLY A 6 -0.55 8.84 2.23
C GLY A 6 -1.18 8.09 1.07
N HIS A 7 -1.87 6.99 1.37
CA HIS A 7 -2.52 6.21 0.31
C HIS A 7 -3.74 5.46 0.82
N VAL A 8 -4.52 4.97 -0.13
CA VAL A 8 -5.66 4.09 0.11
C VAL A 8 -5.56 2.86 -0.79
N VAL A 9 -6.04 1.74 -0.29
CA VAL A 9 -6.11 0.49 -1.04
C VAL A 9 -7.57 0.06 -1.14
N LEU A 10 -8.01 -0.17 -2.37
CA LEU A 10 -9.36 -0.59 -2.69
C LEU A 10 -9.35 -1.96 -3.37
N ASN A 11 -10.19 -2.86 -2.89
CA ASN A 11 -10.52 -4.07 -3.62
C ASN A 11 -11.55 -3.74 -4.69
N VAL A 12 -11.34 -4.23 -5.91
CA VAL A 12 -12.20 -3.93 -7.06
C VAL A 12 -12.67 -5.21 -7.72
N SER A 13 -13.82 -5.15 -8.40
CA SER A 13 -14.39 -6.32 -9.09
C SER A 13 -13.78 -6.55 -10.48
N ASP A 14 -13.28 -5.49 -11.11
CA ASP A 14 -12.64 -5.53 -12.43
C ASP A 14 -11.50 -4.53 -12.42
N PHE A 15 -10.27 -5.04 -12.30
CA PHE A 15 -9.10 -4.19 -12.17
C PHE A 15 -8.91 -3.27 -13.37
N ARG A 16 -8.99 -3.77 -14.60
CA ARG A 16 -8.74 -2.94 -15.80
C ARG A 16 -9.77 -1.84 -15.95
N ALA A 17 -11.04 -2.10 -15.66
CA ALA A 17 -12.08 -1.10 -15.70
C ALA A 17 -11.85 -0.01 -14.64
N SER A 18 -11.51 -0.40 -13.43
CA SER A 18 -11.22 0.53 -12.33
C SER A 18 -9.95 1.35 -12.60
N GLU A 19 -8.90 0.69 -13.09
CA GLU A 19 -7.65 1.36 -13.49
C GLU A 19 -7.92 2.47 -14.50
N ARG A 20 -8.67 2.18 -15.56
CA ARG A 20 -9.05 3.17 -16.58
C ARG A 20 -9.80 4.33 -15.96
N TRP A 21 -10.77 4.03 -15.11
CA TRP A 21 -11.60 5.06 -14.47
C TRP A 21 -10.77 6.05 -13.67
N TYR A 22 -9.86 5.54 -12.84
CA TYR A 22 -9.01 6.38 -11.99
C TYR A 22 -7.93 7.12 -12.80
N LYS A 23 -7.29 6.46 -13.76
CA LYS A 23 -6.27 7.11 -14.61
C LYS A 23 -6.86 8.25 -15.44
N ASP A 24 -8.05 8.04 -16.03
CA ASP A 24 -8.69 9.05 -16.86
C ASP A 24 -9.09 10.30 -16.06
N ARG A 25 -9.42 10.15 -14.79
CA ARG A 25 -9.89 11.24 -13.94
C ARG A 25 -8.78 11.93 -13.15
N PHE A 26 -7.79 11.18 -12.71
CA PHE A 26 -6.77 11.71 -11.82
C PHE A 26 -5.36 11.74 -12.44
N GLY A 27 -5.19 11.15 -13.62
CA GLY A 27 -3.89 11.13 -14.29
C GLY A 27 -2.84 10.26 -13.60
N PHE A 28 -3.26 9.24 -12.85
CA PHE A 28 -2.31 8.35 -12.18
C PHE A 28 -1.40 7.62 -13.15
N ILE A 29 -0.18 7.33 -12.68
CA ILE A 29 0.82 6.53 -13.39
C ILE A 29 1.07 5.25 -12.61
N THR A 30 1.15 4.12 -13.30
CA THR A 30 1.50 2.83 -12.67
C THR A 30 2.96 2.84 -12.22
N SER A 31 3.20 2.47 -10.97
CA SER A 31 4.53 2.17 -10.44
C SER A 31 4.85 0.69 -10.56
N ASP A 32 3.98 -0.18 -10.06
CA ASP A 32 4.08 -1.62 -10.20
C ASP A 32 2.72 -2.21 -10.56
N GLU A 33 2.67 -2.99 -11.65
CA GLU A 33 1.51 -3.77 -12.03
C GLU A 33 1.69 -5.21 -11.53
N ILE A 34 0.68 -5.75 -10.85
CA ILE A 34 0.73 -7.10 -10.31
C ILE A 34 0.10 -8.04 -11.32
N GLN A 35 0.90 -8.99 -11.81
CA GLN A 35 0.45 -10.04 -12.73
C GLN A 35 0.57 -11.41 -12.08
N VAL A 36 -0.50 -12.20 -12.17
CA VAL A 36 -0.52 -13.61 -11.68
C VAL A 36 -0.16 -14.61 -12.78
N ALA A 37 -0.17 -14.18 -14.03
CA ALA A 37 0.28 -14.89 -15.22
C ALA A 37 0.65 -13.84 -16.27
N PRO A 38 1.38 -14.18 -17.35
CA PRO A 38 1.70 -13.23 -18.41
C PRO A 38 0.46 -12.51 -18.91
N GLU A 39 0.51 -11.18 -18.89
CA GLU A 39 -0.57 -10.27 -19.29
C GLU A 39 -1.87 -10.38 -18.48
N PHE A 40 -1.87 -11.15 -17.39
CA PHE A 40 -3.01 -11.27 -16.49
C PHE A 40 -2.78 -10.42 -15.24
N ALA A 41 -3.14 -9.15 -15.33
CA ALA A 41 -3.00 -8.20 -14.23
C ALA A 41 -4.21 -8.24 -13.30
N ILE A 42 -3.94 -8.22 -11.99
CA ILE A 42 -4.97 -8.15 -10.94
C ILE A 42 -4.91 -6.89 -10.11
N GLY A 43 -3.87 -6.08 -10.27
CA GLY A 43 -3.75 -4.86 -9.48
C GLY A 43 -2.61 -3.98 -9.96
N ALA A 44 -2.59 -2.76 -9.44
CA ALA A 44 -1.48 -1.84 -9.65
C ALA A 44 -1.35 -0.84 -8.53
N PHE A 45 -0.11 -0.61 -8.13
CA PHE A 45 0.30 0.56 -7.35
C PHE A 45 0.41 1.75 -8.30
N MET A 46 -0.29 2.83 -7.99
CA MET A 46 -0.33 4.00 -8.85
C MET A 46 0.06 5.26 -8.08
N ARG A 47 0.91 6.07 -8.73
CA ARG A 47 1.40 7.34 -8.19
C ARG A 47 0.81 8.52 -8.91
N CYS A 48 0.90 9.69 -8.29
CA CYS A 48 0.55 10.96 -8.92
C CYS A 48 1.57 11.30 -10.01
N ASP A 49 1.10 11.89 -11.09
CA ASP A 49 1.97 12.45 -12.14
C ASP A 49 2.31 13.90 -11.76
N ARG A 50 3.53 14.10 -11.27
CA ARG A 50 4.04 15.42 -10.90
C ARG A 50 5.30 15.81 -11.67
N GLY A 51 5.50 15.23 -12.84
CA GLY A 51 6.66 15.52 -13.70
C GLY A 51 7.97 15.17 -12.99
N ASP A 52 8.87 16.14 -12.87
CA ASP A 52 10.18 15.95 -12.24
C ASP A 52 10.15 16.04 -10.70
N THR A 53 9.00 16.40 -10.11
CA THR A 53 8.85 16.43 -8.66
C THR A 53 8.63 15.02 -8.13
N PRO A 54 9.53 14.50 -7.27
CA PRO A 54 9.33 13.17 -6.68
C PRO A 54 8.03 13.07 -5.90
N THR A 55 7.35 11.95 -6.04
CA THR A 55 6.12 11.62 -5.33
C THR A 55 6.20 10.19 -4.80
N ASP A 56 5.31 9.85 -3.89
CA ASP A 56 5.26 8.51 -3.30
C ASP A 56 5.10 7.44 -4.38
N HIS A 57 5.67 6.26 -4.12
CA HIS A 57 5.51 5.07 -4.95
C HIS A 57 4.04 4.85 -5.32
N HIS A 58 3.13 5.07 -4.37
CA HIS A 58 1.71 4.99 -4.67
C HIS A 58 0.87 5.89 -3.76
N THR A 59 -0.21 6.38 -4.34
CA THR A 59 -1.30 7.10 -3.67
C THR A 59 -2.56 6.24 -3.66
N LEU A 60 -2.71 5.36 -4.65
CA LEU A 60 -3.80 4.41 -4.78
C LEU A 60 -3.25 3.05 -5.20
N PHE A 61 -3.69 2.00 -4.52
CA PHE A 61 -3.52 0.63 -4.96
C PHE A 61 -4.88 -0.01 -5.18
N LEU A 62 -5.08 -0.53 -6.38
CA LEU A 62 -6.27 -1.29 -6.74
C LEU A 62 -5.92 -2.77 -6.83
N LEU A 63 -6.75 -3.62 -6.21
CA LEU A 63 -6.52 -5.06 -6.19
C LEU A 63 -7.83 -5.81 -6.48
N GLN A 64 -7.81 -6.63 -7.52
CA GLN A 64 -8.87 -7.59 -7.82
C GLN A 64 -8.50 -8.92 -7.16
N GLY A 65 -9.14 -9.22 -6.05
CA GLY A 65 -8.86 -10.39 -5.25
C GLY A 65 -10.13 -11.20 -4.93
N PRO A 66 -9.97 -12.31 -4.17
CA PRO A 66 -11.08 -13.23 -3.92
C PRO A 66 -12.18 -12.66 -3.02
N LYS A 67 -11.92 -11.59 -2.28
CA LYS A 67 -12.89 -10.98 -1.36
C LYS A 67 -13.93 -10.09 -2.06
N GLY A 68 -13.75 -9.79 -3.36
CA GLY A 68 -14.63 -8.88 -4.08
C GLY A 68 -14.41 -7.41 -3.69
N PRO A 69 -15.23 -6.49 -4.26
CA PRO A 69 -15.02 -5.05 -4.11
C PRO A 69 -15.27 -4.56 -2.69
N GLY A 70 -14.49 -3.57 -2.28
CA GLY A 70 -14.64 -2.93 -0.99
C GLY A 70 -13.38 -2.20 -0.54
N PHE A 71 -13.44 -1.65 0.65
CA PHE A 71 -12.32 -0.97 1.28
C PHE A 71 -11.33 -2.01 1.81
N ASN A 72 -10.04 -1.89 1.44
CA ASN A 72 -8.97 -2.72 1.99
C ASN A 72 -8.35 -2.05 3.22
N HIS A 73 -7.66 -0.93 3.03
CA HIS A 73 -7.12 -0.14 4.14
C HIS A 73 -6.77 1.28 3.71
N ALA A 74 -6.56 2.13 4.71
CA ALA A 74 -5.97 3.46 4.55
C ALA A 74 -4.62 3.50 5.27
N ALA A 75 -3.69 4.28 4.74
CA ALA A 75 -2.32 4.34 5.23
C ALA A 75 -1.92 5.77 5.55
N TYR A 76 -1.38 5.94 6.74
CA TYR A 76 -1.00 7.23 7.30
C TYR A 76 0.50 7.29 7.48
N GLU A 77 1.13 8.28 6.85
CA GLU A 77 2.56 8.50 6.98
C GLU A 77 2.90 9.07 8.36
N VAL A 78 3.95 8.53 8.95
CA VAL A 78 4.57 9.05 10.18
C VAL A 78 5.96 9.59 9.85
N ALA A 79 6.55 10.35 10.77
CA ALA A 79 7.74 11.15 10.48
C ALA A 79 8.98 10.30 10.13
N ASP A 80 9.20 9.21 10.86
CA ASP A 80 10.36 8.34 10.72
C ASP A 80 10.14 7.00 11.43
N LEU A 81 11.16 6.14 11.38
CA LEU A 81 11.10 4.83 12.04
C LEU A 81 10.87 4.94 13.54
N ASP A 82 11.53 5.88 14.21
CA ASP A 82 11.35 6.07 15.65
C ASP A 82 9.90 6.46 15.98
N ASP A 83 9.31 7.34 15.17
CA ASP A 83 7.92 7.75 15.34
C ASP A 83 6.96 6.57 15.13
N LEU A 84 7.21 5.75 14.10
CA LEU A 84 6.45 4.52 13.85
C LEU A 84 6.53 3.57 15.03
N MET A 85 7.72 3.34 15.57
CA MET A 85 7.94 2.42 16.69
C MET A 85 7.36 2.96 18.01
N ARG A 86 7.43 4.26 18.25
CA ARG A 86 6.73 4.87 19.39
C ARG A 86 5.22 4.70 19.31
N GLY A 87 4.66 4.86 18.11
CA GLY A 87 3.24 4.59 17.84
C GLY A 87 2.88 3.12 18.06
N HIS A 88 3.71 2.22 17.55
CA HIS A 88 3.57 0.78 17.75
C HIS A 88 3.50 0.42 19.24
N GLN A 89 4.45 0.91 20.02
CA GLN A 89 4.50 0.65 21.47
C GLN A 89 3.25 1.21 22.18
N ARG A 90 2.84 2.43 21.83
CA ARG A 90 1.65 3.06 22.42
C ARG A 90 0.37 2.24 22.16
N LEU A 91 0.19 1.77 20.92
CA LEU A 91 -0.97 0.96 20.55
C LEU A 91 -0.95 -0.40 21.25
N LYS A 92 0.22 -1.00 21.35
CA LYS A 92 0.41 -2.26 22.09
C LYS A 92 0.10 -2.10 23.59
N ASP A 93 0.61 -1.06 24.22
CA ASP A 93 0.37 -0.79 25.64
C ASP A 93 -1.11 -0.48 25.91
N ALA A 94 -1.80 0.11 24.95
CA ALA A 94 -3.25 0.37 25.02
C ALA A 94 -4.11 -0.87 24.70
N GLY A 95 -3.50 -2.02 24.44
CA GLY A 95 -4.22 -3.26 24.12
C GLY A 95 -4.98 -3.21 22.80
N ARG A 96 -4.50 -2.43 21.83
CA ARG A 96 -5.15 -2.33 20.51
C ARG A 96 -4.88 -3.57 19.67
N ASP A 97 -5.69 -3.76 18.63
CA ASP A 97 -5.69 -4.95 17.79
C ASP A 97 -4.63 -4.81 16.67
N ALA A 98 -3.47 -5.45 16.88
CA ALA A 98 -2.39 -5.49 15.91
C ALA A 98 -2.71 -6.49 14.79
N GLU A 99 -2.40 -6.14 13.57
CA GLU A 99 -2.67 -7.00 12.41
C GLU A 99 -1.38 -7.51 11.76
N TRP A 100 -0.45 -6.61 11.40
CA TRP A 100 0.78 -7.02 10.72
C TRP A 100 1.86 -5.94 10.88
N GLY A 101 3.04 -6.35 11.28
CA GLY A 101 4.18 -5.44 11.42
C GLY A 101 5.05 -5.75 12.63
N VAL A 102 6.10 -5.04 12.78
CA VAL A 102 6.68 -4.03 11.90
C VAL A 102 7.53 -4.72 10.84
N GLY A 103 7.47 -4.25 9.59
CA GLY A 103 8.24 -4.81 8.49
C GLY A 103 8.51 -3.77 7.40
N ARG A 104 9.23 -4.20 6.34
CA ARG A 104 9.45 -3.38 5.16
C ARG A 104 8.93 -4.11 3.92
N HIS A 105 8.05 -3.47 3.17
CA HIS A 105 7.52 -4.01 1.91
C HIS A 105 8.62 -4.19 0.86
N ILE A 106 8.46 -5.20 0.00
CA ILE A 106 9.31 -5.35 -1.19
C ILE A 106 8.96 -4.24 -2.20
N LEU A 107 7.68 -4.07 -2.53
CA LEU A 107 7.25 -3.05 -3.49
C LEU A 107 7.01 -1.73 -2.76
N GLY A 108 7.68 -0.68 -3.22
CA GLY A 108 7.60 0.66 -2.63
C GLY A 108 8.49 0.87 -1.41
N SER A 109 9.08 -0.18 -0.85
CA SER A 109 10.05 -0.13 0.25
C SER A 109 9.56 0.52 1.54
N GLN A 110 8.27 0.71 1.72
CA GLN A 110 7.73 1.35 2.92
C GLN A 110 7.92 0.46 4.15
N VAL A 111 8.39 1.05 5.23
CA VAL A 111 8.34 0.44 6.55
C VAL A 111 6.91 0.59 7.06
N PHE A 112 6.32 -0.50 7.46
CA PHE A 112 4.88 -0.56 7.73
C PHE A 112 4.55 -1.13 9.11
N ASP A 113 3.37 -0.75 9.60
CA ASP A 113 2.77 -1.25 10.82
C ASP A 113 1.24 -1.20 10.69
N TYR A 114 0.58 -2.36 10.59
CA TYR A 114 -0.86 -2.45 10.37
C TYR A 114 -1.60 -2.75 11.66
N TRP A 115 -2.69 -2.02 11.87
CA TRP A 115 -3.57 -2.12 13.04
C TRP A 115 -5.03 -2.14 12.60
N ARG A 116 -5.92 -2.58 13.48
CA ARG A 116 -7.37 -2.49 13.27
C ARG A 116 -7.96 -1.43 14.17
N ASP A 117 -8.92 -0.69 13.62
CA ASP A 117 -9.74 0.23 14.40
C ASP A 117 -10.82 -0.55 15.19
N PRO A 118 -11.60 0.12 16.08
CA PRO A 118 -12.63 -0.57 16.87
C PRO A 118 -13.74 -1.22 16.05
N TRP A 119 -13.88 -0.84 14.77
CA TRP A 119 -14.91 -1.39 13.88
C TRP A 119 -14.35 -2.43 12.89
N GLY A 120 -13.06 -2.77 13.04
CA GLY A 120 -12.42 -3.81 12.26
C GLY A 120 -11.78 -3.33 10.94
N HIS A 121 -11.73 -2.03 10.68
CA HIS A 121 -11.03 -1.51 9.50
C HIS A 121 -9.52 -1.57 9.70
N THR A 122 -8.80 -2.01 8.67
CA THR A 122 -7.35 -2.03 8.69
C THR A 122 -6.79 -0.63 8.44
N LEU A 123 -5.84 -0.23 9.27
CA LEU A 123 -5.09 1.01 9.15
C LEU A 123 -3.60 0.70 9.11
N GLU A 124 -2.85 1.44 8.33
CA GLU A 124 -1.41 1.32 8.23
C GLU A 124 -0.73 2.61 8.70
N HIS A 125 0.29 2.48 9.54
CA HIS A 125 1.31 3.53 9.69
C HIS A 125 2.50 3.15 8.82
N TRP A 126 3.04 4.12 8.09
CA TRP A 126 4.19 3.86 7.24
C TRP A 126 5.16 5.02 7.21
N THR A 127 6.38 4.73 6.81
CA THR A 127 7.45 5.72 6.64
C THR A 127 8.51 5.20 5.66
N ASP A 128 9.39 6.07 5.22
CA ASP A 128 10.62 5.72 4.47
C ASP A 128 10.35 4.90 3.20
N GLY A 129 9.39 5.35 2.40
CA GLY A 129 9.06 4.72 1.12
C GLY A 129 9.87 5.28 -0.06
N ASP A 130 9.84 4.55 -1.17
CA ASP A 130 10.43 4.99 -2.43
C ASP A 130 9.69 6.21 -2.98
N LEU A 131 10.45 7.09 -3.63
CA LEU A 131 9.93 8.25 -4.34
C LEU A 131 10.24 8.12 -5.83
N PHE A 132 9.26 8.44 -6.67
CA PHE A 132 9.39 8.35 -8.12
C PHE A 132 8.97 9.64 -8.81
N THR A 133 9.61 9.90 -9.94
CA THR A 133 9.19 10.92 -10.90
C THR A 133 8.41 10.26 -12.05
N THR A 134 7.85 11.08 -12.94
CA THR A 134 7.19 10.57 -14.14
C THR A 134 8.12 9.73 -15.00
N ALA A 135 9.41 10.11 -15.10
CA ALA A 135 10.41 9.45 -15.93
C ALA A 135 10.83 8.05 -15.42
N ASP A 136 10.53 7.71 -14.16
CA ASP A 136 10.94 6.41 -13.59
C ASP A 136 10.21 5.21 -14.20
N GLY A 137 9.15 5.44 -14.95
CA GLY A 137 8.45 4.37 -15.65
C GLY A 137 7.63 3.47 -14.74
N SER A 138 7.35 2.26 -15.23
CA SER A 138 6.51 1.27 -14.54
C SER A 138 7.16 -0.11 -14.63
N ASN A 139 6.93 -0.94 -13.62
CA ASN A 139 7.41 -2.31 -13.58
C ASN A 139 6.24 -3.29 -13.53
N ILE A 140 6.51 -4.53 -14.00
CA ILE A 140 5.62 -5.66 -13.79
C ILE A 140 6.18 -6.47 -12.64
N SER A 141 5.32 -6.78 -11.67
CA SER A 141 5.66 -7.53 -10.46
C SER A 141 4.71 -8.72 -10.31
N ASN A 142 5.03 -9.62 -9.41
CA ASN A 142 4.24 -10.81 -9.17
C ASN A 142 3.62 -10.83 -7.78
N LEU A 143 2.79 -11.86 -7.51
CA LEU A 143 2.11 -11.99 -6.24
C LEU A 143 3.07 -12.22 -5.07
N GLN A 144 4.17 -12.95 -5.30
CA GLN A 144 5.18 -13.20 -4.28
C GLN A 144 5.85 -11.90 -3.81
N GLU A 145 6.15 -10.99 -4.73
CA GLU A 145 6.69 -9.67 -4.41
C GLU A 145 5.67 -8.80 -3.66
N LEU A 146 4.40 -8.86 -4.06
CA LEU A 146 3.32 -8.13 -3.40
C LEU A 146 3.14 -8.56 -1.94
N LEU A 147 3.14 -9.87 -1.67
CA LEU A 147 2.84 -10.42 -0.36
C LEU A 147 4.08 -10.56 0.53
N GLY A 148 5.28 -10.45 -0.05
CA GLY A 148 6.54 -10.63 0.67
C GLY A 148 7.02 -9.36 1.38
N VAL A 149 8.08 -9.54 2.14
CA VAL A 149 8.75 -8.45 2.86
C VAL A 149 10.26 -8.51 2.62
N GLN A 150 10.92 -7.36 2.65
CA GLN A 150 12.38 -7.30 2.67
C GLN A 150 12.90 -7.82 4.01
N TRP A 151 12.21 -7.46 5.08
CA TRP A 151 12.41 -7.96 6.46
C TRP A 151 11.12 -7.72 7.26
N GLY A 152 10.99 -8.49 8.34
CA GLY A 152 9.81 -8.43 9.21
C GLY A 152 8.97 -9.70 9.15
N PRO A 153 7.83 -9.74 9.85
CA PRO A 153 6.96 -10.90 9.87
C PRO A 153 6.25 -11.10 8.54
N GLN A 154 5.90 -12.34 8.23
CA GLN A 154 5.09 -12.65 7.06
C GLN A 154 3.66 -12.14 7.24
N MET A 155 3.01 -11.81 6.12
CA MET A 155 1.62 -11.37 6.13
C MET A 155 0.72 -12.45 6.75
N PRO A 156 -0.11 -12.10 7.74
CA PRO A 156 -1.02 -13.08 8.33
C PRO A 156 -2.12 -13.47 7.35
N ALA A 157 -2.64 -14.69 7.49
CA ALA A 157 -3.70 -15.22 6.62
C ALA A 157 -5.01 -14.44 6.73
N THR A 158 -5.23 -13.71 7.82
CA THR A 158 -6.43 -12.90 8.07
C THR A 158 -6.42 -11.58 7.31
N MET A 159 -5.27 -11.18 6.76
CA MET A 159 -5.10 -9.94 6.02
C MET A 159 -5.21 -10.17 4.52
N GLY A 160 -5.82 -9.25 3.84
CA GLY A 160 -5.89 -9.29 2.38
C GLY A 160 -7.25 -9.01 1.81
#